data_10257ca6e6d4539bb0ba42c94397c38b
#
_entry.id   10257ca6e6d4539bb0ba42c94397c38b
#
_cell.length_a   1.000
_cell.length_b   1.000
_cell.length_c   1.000
_cell.angle_alpha   90.00
_cell.angle_beta   90.00
_cell.angle_gamma   90.00
#
_symmetry.space_group_name_H-M   'P 1'
#
loop_
_entity.id
_entity.type
_entity.pdbx_description
1 polymer ?
#
loop_
_entity_poly.entity_id
_entity_poly.type
_entity_poly.pdbx_seq_one_letter_code
_entity_poly.pdbx_strand_id
1 'polypeptide(L)'
;MAEANAEATAAAEERTRAQLNTGTKEVVESHRFNEGALDRWMRANVADYVGPLEVRQFKGGQSNPTYQLITPGRKYVMRRKPPGKLLPSAHAVDREYKVITALYPTGFPVAKSYGLCVDDSVIGTWFYVMDMVEGRIIWDQSLPDYTPAERYPIYMAQVKTLADLHNTDYKAIGLEDYGRTGNYMARQIDRWTKQYKASETQHIDTIERLIEWLPKTCPVDDQTSIVHGDYRMDNMVMHATEPRVVAVLDWELGTLGNPLADFTYLLMGWVNGAMAAIEDKQAHGAPTIEAVVEDYCRRTGRSGLPDLNWYFAYNIFRLAGIVQGIVGRARDGTANSPQAAAMAARVPALGAAAWKFAEKAGA
;
A
#
# COMPACT_ATOMS: atom_id res chain seq x y z
N MET A 1 -32.68 7.94 -1.24
CA MET A 1 -32.85 6.49 -0.93
C MET A 1 -31.86 5.61 -1.67
N ALA A 2 -31.57 5.79 -2.96
CA ALA A 2 -30.55 4.99 -3.68
C ALA A 2 -29.13 5.28 -3.19
N GLU A 3 -28.79 6.54 -2.90
CA GLU A 3 -27.49 6.94 -2.35
C GLU A 3 -27.27 6.44 -0.92
N ALA A 4 -28.26 6.57 -0.04
CA ALA A 4 -28.18 6.04 1.31
C ALA A 4 -28.04 4.51 1.35
N ASN A 5 -28.62 3.79 0.37
CA ASN A 5 -28.42 2.36 0.21
C ASN A 5 -27.00 2.02 -0.31
N ALA A 6 -26.43 2.84 -1.20
CA ALA A 6 -25.07 2.63 -1.70
C ALA A 6 -24.02 2.86 -0.60
N GLU A 7 -24.19 3.89 0.22
CA GLU A 7 -23.33 4.17 1.38
C GLU A 7 -23.43 3.06 2.45
N ALA A 8 -24.64 2.61 2.76
CA ALA A 8 -24.83 1.50 3.69
C ALA A 8 -24.20 0.19 3.19
N THR A 9 -24.23 -0.04 1.88
CA THR A 9 -23.63 -1.21 1.25
C THR A 9 -22.09 -1.13 1.29
N ALA A 10 -21.52 0.03 0.96
CA ALA A 10 -20.08 0.27 1.02
C ALA A 10 -19.53 0.12 2.46
N ALA A 11 -20.20 0.70 3.44
CA ALA A 11 -19.85 0.57 4.85
C ALA A 11 -19.97 -0.88 5.34
N ALA A 12 -20.94 -1.65 4.87
CA ALA A 12 -21.09 -3.07 5.18
C ALA A 12 -19.97 -3.91 4.54
N GLU A 13 -19.57 -3.61 3.31
CA GLU A 13 -18.46 -4.28 2.62
C GLU A 13 -17.12 -4.01 3.33
N GLU A 14 -16.86 -2.79 3.79
CA GLU A 14 -15.64 -2.44 4.51
C GLU A 14 -15.59 -3.04 5.93
N ARG A 15 -16.71 -3.07 6.65
CA ARG A 15 -16.80 -3.81 7.93
C ARG A 15 -16.54 -5.31 7.74
N THR A 16 -17.06 -5.89 6.67
CA THR A 16 -16.80 -7.29 6.29
C THR A 16 -15.31 -7.47 5.95
N ARG A 17 -14.70 -6.53 5.22
CA ARG A 17 -13.28 -6.52 4.89
C ARG A 17 -12.42 -6.42 6.15
N ALA A 18 -12.77 -5.54 7.09
CA ALA A 18 -12.09 -5.40 8.37
C ALA A 18 -12.12 -6.73 9.16
N GLN A 19 -13.30 -7.35 9.30
CA GLN A 19 -13.46 -8.62 10.01
C GLN A 19 -12.68 -9.78 9.37
N LEU A 20 -12.63 -9.82 8.03
CA LEU A 20 -11.92 -10.86 7.29
C LEU A 20 -10.39 -10.73 7.38
N ASN A 21 -9.87 -9.52 7.56
CA ASN A 21 -8.43 -9.26 7.54
C ASN A 21 -7.83 -8.97 8.91
N THR A 22 -8.65 -8.71 9.95
CA THR A 22 -8.15 -8.42 11.29
C THR A 22 -7.93 -9.69 12.11
N GLY A 23 -6.83 -9.68 12.87
CA GLY A 23 -6.46 -10.77 13.78
C GLY A 23 -5.71 -11.91 13.08
N THR A 24 -5.56 -12.99 13.83
CA THR A 24 -4.81 -14.19 13.41
C THR A 24 -5.72 -15.43 13.35
N LYS A 25 -5.22 -16.45 12.70
CA LYS A 25 -5.81 -17.80 12.59
C LYS A 25 -4.70 -18.86 12.75
N GLU A 26 -5.08 -20.11 12.85
CA GLU A 26 -4.14 -21.22 12.70
C GLU A 26 -3.44 -21.16 11.34
N VAL A 27 -2.18 -21.62 11.31
CA VAL A 27 -1.42 -21.68 10.04
C VAL A 27 -2.12 -22.67 9.12
N VAL A 28 -2.53 -22.17 7.92
CA VAL A 28 -3.18 -23.04 6.93
C VAL A 28 -2.18 -24.08 6.41
N GLU A 29 -2.67 -25.29 6.08
CA GLU A 29 -1.84 -26.44 5.71
C GLU A 29 -0.81 -26.13 4.62
N SER A 30 -1.23 -25.43 3.55
CA SER A 30 -0.34 -25.04 2.44
C SER A 30 0.76 -24.04 2.83
N HIS A 31 0.64 -23.43 4.01
CA HIS A 31 1.60 -22.44 4.52
C HIS A 31 2.37 -22.93 5.75
N ARG A 32 2.21 -24.19 6.14
CA ARG A 32 2.99 -24.78 7.24
C ARG A 32 4.47 -24.88 6.89
N PHE A 33 5.29 -24.86 7.90
CA PHE A 33 6.74 -24.99 7.84
C PHE A 33 7.28 -25.58 9.15
N ASN A 34 8.56 -25.86 9.22
CA ASN A 34 9.19 -26.40 10.43
C ASN A 34 9.39 -25.30 11.48
N GLU A 35 8.47 -25.18 12.44
CA GLU A 35 8.52 -24.18 13.52
C GLU A 35 9.73 -24.37 14.44
N GLY A 36 10.17 -25.62 14.66
CA GLY A 36 11.39 -25.88 15.43
C GLY A 36 12.66 -25.42 14.72
N ALA A 37 12.69 -25.43 13.39
CA ALA A 37 13.79 -24.83 12.64
C ALA A 37 13.76 -23.30 12.72
N LEU A 38 12.57 -22.68 12.67
CA LEU A 38 12.43 -21.25 12.89
C LEU A 38 12.88 -20.85 14.31
N ASP A 39 12.46 -21.59 15.36
CA ASP A 39 12.89 -21.31 16.75
C ASP A 39 14.42 -21.37 16.90
N ARG A 40 15.09 -22.35 16.29
CA ARG A 40 16.57 -22.43 16.28
C ARG A 40 17.19 -21.22 15.56
N TRP A 41 16.63 -20.84 14.42
CA TRP A 41 17.11 -19.66 13.67
C TRP A 41 16.93 -18.38 14.49
N MET A 42 15.77 -18.21 15.15
CA MET A 42 15.49 -17.06 16.02
C MET A 42 16.51 -16.97 17.16
N ARG A 43 16.85 -18.09 17.82
CA ARG A 43 17.86 -18.14 18.89
C ARG A 43 19.25 -17.72 18.42
N ALA A 44 19.59 -18.02 17.19
CA ALA A 44 20.91 -17.72 16.63
C ALA A 44 21.02 -16.30 16.07
N ASN A 45 19.93 -15.69 15.63
CA ASN A 45 19.96 -14.46 14.82
C ASN A 45 19.20 -13.27 15.42
N VAL A 46 18.35 -13.49 16.42
CA VAL A 46 17.55 -12.42 17.05
C VAL A 46 18.05 -12.18 18.47
N ALA A 47 18.61 -11.02 18.70
CA ALA A 47 19.11 -10.65 20.02
C ALA A 47 17.97 -10.67 21.07
N ASP A 48 18.28 -11.17 22.26
CA ASP A 48 17.34 -11.28 23.40
C ASP A 48 16.11 -12.15 23.13
N TYR A 49 16.17 -13.02 22.11
CA TYR A 49 15.09 -13.96 21.86
C TYR A 49 15.05 -15.09 22.92
N VAL A 50 13.85 -15.27 23.50
CA VAL A 50 13.57 -16.34 24.47
C VAL A 50 12.32 -17.08 24.03
N GLY A 51 12.46 -18.39 23.71
CA GLY A 51 11.32 -19.27 23.43
C GLY A 51 10.64 -19.81 24.70
N PRO A 52 9.60 -20.64 24.58
CA PRO A 52 9.16 -21.30 23.37
C PRO A 52 8.45 -20.35 22.39
N LEU A 53 8.38 -20.78 21.12
CA LEU A 53 7.73 -20.08 20.02
C LEU A 53 6.35 -20.68 19.74
N GLU A 54 5.32 -19.83 19.67
CA GLU A 54 4.01 -20.16 19.09
C GLU A 54 3.85 -19.36 17.79
N VAL A 55 3.35 -19.99 16.73
CA VAL A 55 3.16 -19.37 15.41
C VAL A 55 1.69 -19.28 15.06
N ARG A 56 1.23 -18.09 14.72
CA ARG A 56 -0.12 -17.85 14.20
C ARG A 56 -0.03 -17.11 12.88
N GLN A 57 -0.93 -17.37 11.95
CA GLN A 57 -0.97 -16.68 10.66
C GLN A 57 -1.93 -15.49 10.73
N PHE A 58 -1.52 -14.32 10.23
CA PHE A 58 -2.47 -13.22 10.04
C PHE A 58 -3.52 -13.57 8.99
N LYS A 59 -4.74 -13.06 9.17
CA LYS A 59 -5.83 -13.25 8.20
C LYS A 59 -5.61 -12.44 6.94
N GLY A 60 -5.03 -11.23 7.05
CA GLY A 60 -4.59 -10.37 5.95
C GLY A 60 -3.21 -10.76 5.42
N GLY A 61 -2.70 -9.99 4.43
CA GLY A 61 -1.38 -10.23 3.82
C GLY A 61 -1.42 -11.32 2.76
N GLN A 62 -2.21 -11.11 1.71
CA GLN A 62 -2.43 -12.13 0.65
C GLN A 62 -1.21 -12.33 -0.26
N SER A 63 -0.38 -11.29 -0.44
CA SER A 63 0.80 -11.37 -1.32
C SER A 63 1.93 -12.16 -0.67
N ASN A 64 2.34 -11.77 0.54
CA ASN A 64 3.38 -12.45 1.31
C ASN A 64 2.78 -12.99 2.61
N PRO A 65 2.77 -14.32 2.83
CA PRO A 65 2.28 -14.91 4.07
C PRO A 65 2.96 -14.27 5.29
N THR A 66 2.14 -13.73 6.19
CA THR A 66 2.59 -12.99 7.37
C THR A 66 2.15 -13.72 8.63
N TYR A 67 3.05 -13.84 9.60
CA TYR A 67 2.84 -14.62 10.81
C TYR A 67 3.13 -13.78 12.05
N GLN A 68 2.32 -13.96 13.08
CA GLN A 68 2.63 -13.53 14.42
C GLN A 68 3.42 -14.63 15.13
N LEU A 69 4.55 -14.25 15.66
CA LEU A 69 5.42 -15.10 16.44
C LEU A 69 5.29 -14.68 17.90
N ILE A 70 4.75 -15.57 18.74
CA ILE A 70 4.45 -15.29 20.14
C ILE A 70 5.47 -16.00 21.02
N THR A 71 6.09 -15.25 21.93
CA THR A 71 7.00 -15.77 22.95
C THR A 71 6.56 -15.28 24.33
N PRO A 72 7.09 -15.83 25.44
CA PRO A 72 6.67 -15.45 26.79
C PRO A 72 6.79 -13.96 27.13
N GLY A 73 7.75 -13.25 26.53
CA GLY A 73 7.99 -11.84 26.83
C GLY A 73 7.75 -10.87 25.69
N ARG A 74 7.51 -11.36 24.47
CA ARG A 74 7.50 -10.52 23.27
C ARG A 74 6.75 -11.16 22.10
N LYS A 75 6.20 -10.31 21.25
CA LYS A 75 5.61 -10.72 19.97
C LYS A 75 6.46 -10.17 18.83
N TYR A 76 6.62 -10.97 17.77
CA TYR A 76 7.28 -10.57 16.54
C TYR A 76 6.34 -10.80 15.37
N VAL A 77 6.68 -10.22 14.23
CA VAL A 77 6.05 -10.50 12.94
C VAL A 77 7.09 -11.09 12.01
N MET A 78 6.74 -12.19 11.35
CA MET A 78 7.54 -12.77 10.27
C MET A 78 6.79 -12.60 8.94
N ARG A 79 7.44 -12.07 7.93
CA ARG A 79 6.96 -12.11 6.54
C ARG A 79 7.86 -13.02 5.72
N ARG A 80 7.26 -13.88 4.91
CA ARG A 80 8.03 -14.79 4.05
C ARG A 80 7.53 -14.78 2.61
N LYS A 81 8.38 -15.19 1.67
CA LYS A 81 7.94 -15.49 0.30
C LYS A 81 6.92 -16.62 0.31
N PRO A 82 5.89 -16.58 -0.54
CA PRO A 82 5.01 -17.73 -0.73
C PRO A 82 5.80 -18.98 -1.14
N PRO A 83 5.38 -20.18 -0.74
CA PRO A 83 5.98 -21.41 -1.24
C PRO A 83 5.66 -21.62 -2.74
N GLY A 84 6.57 -22.30 -3.46
CA GLY A 84 6.39 -22.66 -4.86
C GLY A 84 7.15 -21.78 -5.85
N LYS A 85 6.89 -21.95 -7.15
CA LYS A 85 7.55 -21.16 -8.21
C LYS A 85 6.97 -19.76 -8.26
N LEU A 86 7.80 -18.77 -8.04
CA LEU A 86 7.44 -17.35 -8.09
C LEU A 86 7.95 -16.70 -9.38
N LEU A 87 7.25 -15.66 -9.83
CA LEU A 87 7.76 -14.81 -10.90
C LEU A 87 9.02 -14.08 -10.44
N PRO A 88 10.02 -13.88 -11.31
CA PRO A 88 11.19 -13.07 -10.98
C PRO A 88 10.78 -11.70 -10.44
N SER A 89 11.42 -11.25 -9.37
CA SER A 89 11.14 -9.97 -8.67
C SER A 89 9.77 -9.85 -7.97
N ALA A 90 8.90 -10.85 -8.03
CA ALA A 90 7.71 -10.88 -7.18
C ALA A 90 8.09 -11.31 -5.75
N HIS A 91 7.35 -10.79 -4.77
CA HIS A 91 7.50 -11.22 -3.36
C HIS A 91 8.92 -11.00 -2.79
N ALA A 92 9.53 -9.84 -3.07
CA ALA A 92 10.90 -9.51 -2.71
C ALA A 92 11.02 -9.08 -1.23
N VAL A 93 10.89 -10.03 -0.29
CA VAL A 93 10.97 -9.78 1.16
C VAL A 93 12.33 -9.20 1.60
N ASP A 94 13.39 -9.46 0.85
CA ASP A 94 14.71 -8.85 1.01
C ASP A 94 14.68 -7.33 0.75
N ARG A 95 13.89 -6.86 -0.22
CA ARG A 95 13.71 -5.44 -0.48
C ARG A 95 12.87 -4.76 0.60
N GLU A 96 11.80 -5.43 1.08
CA GLU A 96 11.02 -4.94 2.21
C GLU A 96 11.91 -4.81 3.46
N TYR A 97 12.67 -5.85 3.79
CA TYR A 97 13.63 -5.84 4.89
C TYR A 97 14.64 -4.69 4.76
N LYS A 98 15.20 -4.49 3.56
CA LYS A 98 16.20 -3.45 3.30
C LYS A 98 15.66 -2.06 3.64
N VAL A 99 14.48 -1.69 3.14
CA VAL A 99 13.92 -0.35 3.34
C VAL A 99 13.52 -0.10 4.79
N ILE A 100 12.85 -1.06 5.46
CA ILE A 100 12.46 -0.87 6.87
C ILE A 100 13.69 -0.79 7.79
N THR A 101 14.74 -1.57 7.49
CA THR A 101 15.99 -1.55 8.25
C THR A 101 16.70 -0.21 8.11
N ALA A 102 16.71 0.37 6.91
CA ALA A 102 17.32 1.67 6.65
C ALA A 102 16.51 2.83 7.24
N LEU A 103 15.18 2.75 7.22
CA LEU A 103 14.30 3.80 7.74
C LEU A 103 14.23 3.83 9.26
N TYR A 104 14.29 2.67 9.95
CA TYR A 104 14.10 2.61 11.40
C TYR A 104 15.03 3.54 12.20
N PRO A 105 16.35 3.62 11.91
CA PRO A 105 17.26 4.50 12.66
C PRO A 105 16.99 6.00 12.46
N THR A 106 16.24 6.38 11.42
CA THR A 106 15.89 7.80 11.17
C THR A 106 14.76 8.29 12.06
N GLY A 107 14.09 7.41 12.80
CA GLY A 107 12.88 7.70 13.54
C GLY A 107 11.61 7.68 12.70
N PHE A 108 11.71 7.33 11.41
CA PHE A 108 10.53 7.11 10.58
C PHE A 108 9.71 5.92 11.13
N PRO A 109 8.36 6.00 11.16
CA PRO A 109 7.53 4.95 11.76
C PRO A 109 7.50 3.69 10.90
N VAL A 110 8.41 2.77 11.19
CA VAL A 110 8.45 1.39 10.70
C VAL A 110 8.77 0.44 11.83
N ALA A 111 8.42 -0.82 11.69
CA ALA A 111 8.80 -1.84 12.66
C ALA A 111 10.32 -2.04 12.69
N LYS A 112 10.90 -2.21 13.88
CA LYS A 112 12.30 -2.62 14.02
C LYS A 112 12.48 -4.00 13.41
N SER A 113 13.40 -4.14 12.46
CA SER A 113 13.79 -5.43 11.90
C SER A 113 14.87 -6.11 12.75
N TYR A 114 14.85 -7.45 12.80
CA TYR A 114 15.80 -8.25 13.58
C TYR A 114 16.73 -9.07 12.71
N GLY A 115 16.25 -9.60 11.59
CA GLY A 115 17.06 -10.40 10.70
C GLY A 115 16.32 -10.83 9.44
N LEU A 116 17.09 -11.05 8.38
CA LEU A 116 16.66 -11.61 7.11
C LEU A 116 17.31 -12.99 6.93
N CYS A 117 16.51 -14.00 6.65
CA CYS A 117 16.96 -15.33 6.27
C CYS A 117 16.82 -15.52 4.77
N VAL A 118 17.91 -15.76 4.08
CA VAL A 118 17.97 -16.07 2.64
C VAL A 118 18.33 -17.54 2.39
N ASP A 119 18.26 -18.37 3.43
CA ASP A 119 18.51 -19.80 3.37
C ASP A 119 17.19 -20.57 3.35
N ASP A 120 16.82 -21.11 2.19
CA ASP A 120 15.61 -21.90 2.00
C ASP A 120 15.59 -23.18 2.84
N SER A 121 16.73 -23.68 3.32
CA SER A 121 16.79 -24.91 4.13
C SER A 121 16.15 -24.75 5.52
N VAL A 122 15.94 -23.52 6.00
CA VAL A 122 15.39 -23.24 7.32
C VAL A 122 13.87 -23.51 7.36
N ILE A 123 13.10 -22.82 6.52
CA ILE A 123 11.63 -22.97 6.46
C ILE A 123 11.08 -23.10 5.02
N GLY A 124 11.93 -23.41 4.06
CA GLY A 124 11.56 -23.64 2.67
C GLY A 124 11.49 -22.38 1.80
N THR A 125 11.59 -21.17 2.37
CA THR A 125 11.57 -19.89 1.65
C THR A 125 12.28 -18.81 2.45
N TRP A 126 12.67 -17.72 1.78
CA TRP A 126 13.21 -16.54 2.44
C TRP A 126 12.16 -15.84 3.30
N PHE A 127 12.62 -15.30 4.42
CA PHE A 127 11.78 -14.56 5.34
C PHE A 127 12.57 -13.51 6.11
N TYR A 128 11.87 -12.54 6.69
CA TYR A 128 12.45 -11.64 7.67
C TYR A 128 11.57 -11.53 8.91
N VAL A 129 12.19 -11.11 10.00
CA VAL A 129 11.55 -10.94 11.30
C VAL A 129 11.66 -9.49 11.75
N MET A 130 10.55 -8.95 12.27
CA MET A 130 10.45 -7.59 12.78
C MET A 130 9.60 -7.54 14.07
N ASP A 131 9.58 -6.38 14.73
CA ASP A 131 8.68 -6.15 15.87
C ASP A 131 7.22 -6.27 15.47
N MET A 132 6.40 -6.76 16.42
CA MET A 132 4.96 -6.59 16.38
C MET A 132 4.63 -5.19 16.90
N VAL A 133 4.31 -4.26 16.01
CA VAL A 133 3.86 -2.92 16.39
C VAL A 133 2.38 -2.98 16.74
N GLU A 134 2.04 -2.63 17.96
CA GLU A 134 0.65 -2.59 18.43
C GLU A 134 0.01 -1.21 18.16
N GLY A 135 -1.27 -1.22 17.79
CA GLY A 135 -2.03 -0.02 17.47
C GLY A 135 -3.32 -0.32 16.73
N ARG A 136 -3.91 0.70 16.12
CA ARG A 136 -5.16 0.61 15.35
C ARG A 136 -4.88 0.57 13.86
N ILE A 137 -5.42 -0.42 13.14
CA ILE A 137 -5.49 -0.40 11.67
C ILE A 137 -6.88 0.10 11.30
N ILE A 138 -6.93 1.17 10.51
CA ILE A 138 -8.18 1.80 10.08
C ILE A 138 -8.46 1.34 8.65
N TRP A 139 -9.51 0.57 8.49
CA TRP A 139 -9.91 -0.01 7.20
C TRP A 139 -10.80 0.93 6.39
N ASP A 140 -11.71 1.66 7.07
CA ASP A 140 -12.61 2.62 6.45
C ASP A 140 -12.02 4.03 6.51
N GLN A 141 -11.62 4.54 5.34
CA GLN A 141 -11.02 5.87 5.23
C GLN A 141 -11.99 7.01 5.54
N SER A 142 -13.31 6.77 5.60
CA SER A 142 -14.29 7.77 6.02
C SER A 142 -14.30 7.99 7.53
N LEU A 143 -13.64 7.12 8.30
CA LEU A 143 -13.51 7.21 9.75
C LEU A 143 -14.88 7.27 10.48
N PRO A 144 -15.83 6.35 10.19
CA PRO A 144 -17.18 6.43 10.73
C PRO A 144 -17.23 6.35 12.26
N ASP A 145 -16.27 5.64 12.86
CA ASP A 145 -16.20 5.41 14.32
C ASP A 145 -15.54 6.57 15.10
N TYR A 146 -15.20 7.68 14.41
CA TYR A 146 -14.53 8.83 14.99
C TYR A 146 -15.39 10.09 14.90
N THR A 147 -15.26 10.97 15.88
CA THR A 147 -15.89 12.29 15.83
C THR A 147 -15.23 13.22 14.81
N PRO A 148 -15.90 14.26 14.30
CA PRO A 148 -15.28 15.22 13.39
C PRO A 148 -13.97 15.82 13.91
N ALA A 149 -13.88 16.09 15.22
CA ALA A 149 -12.68 16.63 15.84
C ALA A 149 -11.50 15.65 15.85
N GLU A 150 -11.76 14.35 15.90
CA GLU A 150 -10.74 13.29 15.86
C GLU A 150 -10.29 12.96 14.44
N ARG A 151 -11.13 13.15 13.43
CA ARG A 151 -10.85 12.79 12.04
C ARG A 151 -9.75 13.65 11.43
N TYR A 152 -9.85 14.97 11.57
CA TYR A 152 -8.88 15.90 10.98
C TYR A 152 -7.42 15.56 11.34
N PRO A 153 -7.05 15.43 12.64
CA PRO A 153 -5.68 15.10 13.01
C PRO A 153 -5.25 13.69 12.53
N ILE A 154 -6.16 12.73 12.37
CA ILE A 154 -5.84 11.41 11.81
C ILE A 154 -5.44 11.54 10.33
N TYR A 155 -6.19 12.29 9.53
CA TYR A 155 -5.82 12.54 8.12
C TYR A 155 -4.49 13.28 8.02
N MET A 156 -4.29 14.31 8.84
CA MET A 156 -3.05 15.10 8.80
C MET A 156 -1.82 14.31 9.29
N ALA A 157 -2.02 13.31 10.14
CA ALA A 157 -0.94 12.40 10.54
C ALA A 157 -0.40 11.58 9.36
N GLN A 158 -1.26 11.17 8.42
CA GLN A 158 -0.82 10.49 7.21
C GLN A 158 0.00 11.42 6.32
N VAL A 159 -0.49 12.67 6.13
CA VAL A 159 0.21 13.69 5.32
C VAL A 159 1.60 13.97 5.90
N LYS A 160 1.68 14.14 7.23
CA LYS A 160 2.95 14.31 7.94
C LYS A 160 3.89 13.14 7.68
N THR A 161 3.43 11.93 7.87
CA THR A 161 4.25 10.72 7.73
C THR A 161 4.74 10.55 6.29
N LEU A 162 3.90 10.85 5.29
CA LEU A 162 4.32 10.82 3.89
C LEU A 162 5.36 11.89 3.57
N ALA A 163 5.18 13.11 4.09
CA ALA A 163 6.16 14.17 3.92
C ALA A 163 7.50 13.81 4.57
N ASP A 164 7.49 13.20 5.76
CA ASP A 164 8.70 12.73 6.43
C ASP A 164 9.42 11.65 5.58
N LEU A 165 8.67 10.72 4.95
CA LEU A 165 9.23 9.74 4.02
C LEU A 165 9.92 10.41 2.83
N HIS A 166 9.22 11.36 2.20
CA HIS A 166 9.71 12.04 1.01
C HIS A 166 10.89 12.98 1.27
N ASN A 167 11.04 13.46 2.51
CA ASN A 167 12.18 14.27 2.96
C ASN A 167 13.39 13.42 3.39
N THR A 168 13.22 12.11 3.55
CA THR A 168 14.33 11.24 3.96
C THR A 168 15.41 11.21 2.88
N ASP A 169 16.63 11.56 3.25
CA ASP A 169 17.79 11.42 2.35
C ASP A 169 18.11 9.92 2.16
N TYR A 170 17.56 9.35 1.11
CA TYR A 170 17.73 7.93 0.78
C TYR A 170 19.19 7.53 0.55
N LYS A 171 20.05 8.49 0.15
CA LYS A 171 21.49 8.22 -0.04
C LYS A 171 22.19 8.11 1.31
N ALA A 172 21.91 9.05 2.22
CA ALA A 172 22.51 9.03 3.55
C ALA A 172 22.20 7.76 4.35
N ILE A 173 21.08 7.09 4.03
CA ILE A 173 20.68 5.83 4.70
C ILE A 173 20.97 4.56 3.86
N GLY A 174 21.74 4.67 2.78
CA GLY A 174 22.22 3.53 1.98
C GLY A 174 21.17 2.88 1.10
N LEU A 175 20.24 3.67 0.55
CA LEU A 175 19.18 3.21 -0.34
C LEU A 175 19.34 3.67 -1.81
N GLU A 176 20.56 4.03 -2.26
CA GLU A 176 20.80 4.50 -3.63
C GLU A 176 20.45 3.44 -4.68
N ASP A 177 20.58 2.17 -4.35
CA ASP A 177 20.29 1.01 -5.19
C ASP A 177 18.87 0.44 -4.95
N TYR A 178 18.06 1.06 -4.08
CA TYR A 178 16.70 0.59 -3.77
C TYR A 178 15.73 0.72 -4.96
N GLY A 179 16.05 1.55 -5.93
CA GLY A 179 15.30 1.71 -7.17
C GLY A 179 16.12 2.43 -8.24
N ARG A 180 15.55 2.52 -9.43
CA ARG A 180 16.12 3.31 -10.53
C ARG A 180 15.66 4.74 -10.40
N THR A 181 16.59 5.68 -10.38
CA THR A 181 16.31 7.13 -10.42
C THR A 181 15.94 7.59 -11.84
N GLY A 182 15.20 8.70 -11.93
CA GLY A 182 14.77 9.33 -13.19
C GLY A 182 13.74 8.52 -13.98
N ASN A 183 12.93 9.21 -14.78
CA ASN A 183 11.89 8.65 -15.64
C ASN A 183 10.93 7.66 -14.92
N TYR A 184 10.68 7.87 -13.63
CA TYR A 184 9.84 6.98 -12.84
C TYR A 184 8.42 6.89 -13.43
N MET A 185 7.78 8.03 -13.72
CA MET A 185 6.42 8.07 -14.25
C MET A 185 6.31 7.36 -15.59
N ALA A 186 7.25 7.60 -16.50
CA ALA A 186 7.27 6.94 -17.82
C ALA A 186 7.38 5.40 -17.69
N ARG A 187 8.26 4.92 -16.78
CA ARG A 187 8.37 3.47 -16.52
C ARG A 187 7.11 2.87 -15.90
N GLN A 188 6.43 3.61 -15.03
CA GLN A 188 5.18 3.14 -14.43
C GLN A 188 4.05 3.09 -15.47
N ILE A 189 3.94 4.08 -16.34
CA ILE A 189 2.95 4.07 -17.44
C ILE A 189 3.19 2.83 -18.34
N ASP A 190 4.42 2.61 -18.78
CA ASP A 190 4.79 1.44 -19.61
C ASP A 190 4.44 0.11 -18.91
N ARG A 191 4.80 0.00 -17.62
CA ARG A 191 4.49 -1.20 -16.81
C ARG A 191 2.99 -1.47 -16.74
N TRP A 192 2.19 -0.45 -16.38
CA TRP A 192 0.76 -0.63 -16.18
C TRP A 192 0.01 -0.81 -17.51
N THR A 193 0.47 -0.18 -18.58
CA THR A 193 -0.02 -0.42 -19.94
C THR A 193 0.20 -1.88 -20.35
N LYS A 194 1.41 -2.40 -20.18
CA LYS A 194 1.73 -3.81 -20.49
C LYS A 194 0.90 -4.77 -19.66
N GLN A 195 0.74 -4.50 -18.37
CA GLN A 195 -0.06 -5.34 -17.47
C GLN A 195 -1.54 -5.33 -17.85
N TYR A 196 -2.10 -4.14 -18.16
CA TYR A 196 -3.47 -4.02 -18.64
C TYR A 196 -3.67 -4.82 -19.93
N LYS A 197 -2.83 -4.60 -20.95
CA LYS A 197 -2.92 -5.28 -22.26
C LYS A 197 -2.79 -6.80 -22.15
N ALA A 198 -1.91 -7.31 -21.30
CA ALA A 198 -1.76 -8.74 -21.08
C ALA A 198 -3.00 -9.39 -20.44
N SER A 199 -3.79 -8.63 -19.69
CA SER A 199 -4.99 -9.11 -18.99
C SER A 199 -6.30 -8.63 -19.59
N GLU A 200 -6.27 -7.89 -20.70
CA GLU A 200 -7.43 -7.28 -21.34
C GLU A 200 -8.50 -8.33 -21.69
N THR A 201 -9.74 -8.06 -21.30
CA THR A 201 -10.89 -8.92 -21.56
C THR A 201 -11.94 -8.27 -22.46
N GLN A 202 -11.89 -6.94 -22.60
CA GLN A 202 -12.77 -6.16 -23.47
C GLN A 202 -12.07 -4.86 -23.87
N HIS A 203 -12.42 -4.33 -25.01
CA HIS A 203 -11.97 -3.02 -25.47
C HIS A 203 -12.70 -1.90 -24.69
N ILE A 204 -11.94 -0.92 -24.15
CA ILE A 204 -12.49 0.22 -23.42
C ILE A 204 -11.83 1.50 -23.96
N ASP A 205 -12.58 2.27 -24.75
CA ASP A 205 -12.09 3.47 -25.45
C ASP A 205 -11.34 4.45 -24.54
N THR A 206 -11.85 4.70 -23.33
CA THR A 206 -11.22 5.63 -22.39
C THR A 206 -9.86 5.13 -21.90
N ILE A 207 -9.69 3.83 -21.76
CA ILE A 207 -8.38 3.22 -21.40
C ILE A 207 -7.40 3.32 -22.58
N GLU A 208 -7.86 3.07 -23.81
CA GLU A 208 -7.00 3.22 -25.01
C GLU A 208 -6.51 4.66 -25.16
N ARG A 209 -7.41 5.63 -24.99
CA ARG A 209 -7.05 7.05 -25.00
C ARG A 209 -6.03 7.41 -23.92
N LEU A 210 -6.15 6.87 -22.70
CA LEU A 210 -5.19 7.05 -21.63
C LEU A 210 -3.83 6.43 -21.94
N ILE A 211 -3.81 5.23 -22.55
CA ILE A 211 -2.58 4.56 -22.98
C ILE A 211 -1.81 5.41 -24.00
N GLU A 212 -2.53 6.15 -24.87
CA GLU A 212 -1.90 7.05 -25.84
C GLU A 212 -1.51 8.39 -25.25
N TRP A 213 -2.33 8.97 -24.36
CA TRP A 213 -2.18 10.32 -23.84
C TRP A 213 -1.12 10.42 -22.74
N LEU A 214 -1.14 9.51 -21.75
CA LEU A 214 -0.23 9.55 -20.60
C LEU A 214 1.25 9.58 -20.99
N PRO A 215 1.75 8.78 -21.95
CA PRO A 215 3.16 8.87 -22.36
C PRO A 215 3.53 10.18 -23.04
N LYS A 216 2.59 10.76 -23.82
CA LYS A 216 2.83 12.00 -24.57
C LYS A 216 2.89 13.24 -23.69
N THR A 217 2.21 13.20 -22.54
CA THR A 217 2.09 14.32 -21.61
C THR A 217 2.81 14.07 -20.28
N CYS A 218 3.60 13.00 -20.21
CA CYS A 218 4.31 12.61 -19.00
C CYS A 218 5.15 13.77 -18.44
N PRO A 219 4.93 14.20 -17.17
CA PRO A 219 5.73 15.26 -16.57
C PRO A 219 7.23 14.92 -16.54
N VAL A 220 8.07 15.92 -16.65
CA VAL A 220 9.52 15.75 -16.44
C VAL A 220 9.73 15.31 -14.99
N ASP A 221 10.42 14.18 -14.83
CA ASP A 221 10.66 13.55 -13.54
C ASP A 221 12.05 13.92 -13.03
N ASP A 222 12.16 15.08 -12.39
CA ASP A 222 13.39 15.66 -11.86
C ASP A 222 13.58 15.40 -10.35
N GLN A 223 12.59 14.81 -9.69
CA GLN A 223 12.61 14.55 -8.26
C GLN A 223 12.58 13.07 -7.97
N THR A 224 13.42 12.67 -7.01
CA THR A 224 13.49 11.28 -6.55
C THR A 224 13.45 11.25 -5.03
N SER A 225 12.53 10.46 -4.49
CA SER A 225 12.45 10.13 -3.06
C SER A 225 12.19 8.64 -2.88
N ILE A 226 12.17 8.18 -1.64
CA ILE A 226 11.60 6.89 -1.31
C ILE A 226 10.09 7.01 -1.51
N VAL A 227 9.52 6.15 -2.36
CA VAL A 227 8.07 6.03 -2.54
C VAL A 227 7.60 4.68 -2.02
N HIS A 228 6.46 4.68 -1.32
CA HIS A 228 5.85 3.47 -0.78
C HIS A 228 5.15 2.66 -1.88
N GLY A 229 4.51 3.35 -2.79
CA GLY A 229 3.80 2.76 -3.93
C GLY A 229 2.39 2.23 -3.64
N ASP A 230 1.99 2.08 -2.37
CA ASP A 230 0.62 1.75 -1.93
C ASP A 230 0.31 2.45 -0.59
N TYR A 231 0.57 3.77 -0.52
CA TYR A 231 0.44 4.55 0.70
C TYR A 231 -1.03 4.85 1.01
N ARG A 232 -1.62 4.03 1.88
CA ARG A 232 -3.04 4.07 2.26
C ARG A 232 -3.20 3.87 3.76
N MET A 233 -4.35 4.31 4.30
CA MET A 233 -4.65 4.24 5.73
C MET A 233 -4.62 2.81 6.29
N ASP A 234 -5.11 1.84 5.55
CA ASP A 234 -5.12 0.43 5.94
C ASP A 234 -3.74 -0.25 5.87
N ASN A 235 -2.73 0.43 5.28
CA ASN A 235 -1.31 0.07 5.35
C ASN A 235 -0.56 0.83 6.45
N MET A 236 -1.26 1.33 7.46
CA MET A 236 -0.67 2.05 8.60
C MET A 236 -1.19 1.50 9.92
N VAL A 237 -0.31 1.48 10.91
CA VAL A 237 -0.70 1.30 12.31
C VAL A 237 -0.73 2.67 12.95
N MET A 238 -1.92 3.09 13.37
CA MET A 238 -2.10 4.30 14.18
C MET A 238 -1.86 3.97 15.66
N HIS A 239 -1.33 4.92 16.40
CA HIS A 239 -1.20 4.79 17.86
C HIS A 239 -2.55 4.43 18.51
N ALA A 240 -2.53 3.70 19.62
CA ALA A 240 -3.76 3.19 20.24
C ALA A 240 -4.78 4.29 20.58
N THR A 241 -4.33 5.48 20.95
CA THR A 241 -5.18 6.61 21.39
C THR A 241 -4.88 7.92 20.66
N GLU A 242 -3.62 8.16 20.25
CA GLU A 242 -3.19 9.41 19.63
C GLU A 242 -3.37 9.39 18.09
N PRO A 243 -3.56 10.56 17.45
CA PRO A 243 -3.64 10.67 15.99
C PRO A 243 -2.23 10.73 15.36
N ARG A 244 -1.43 9.68 15.56
CA ARG A 244 -0.11 9.55 14.92
C ARG A 244 0.11 8.15 14.38
N VAL A 245 0.83 8.06 13.28
CA VAL A 245 1.27 6.78 12.70
C VAL A 245 2.44 6.25 13.53
N VAL A 246 2.38 4.97 13.89
CA VAL A 246 3.44 4.27 14.63
C VAL A 246 4.13 3.19 13.78
N ALA A 247 3.51 2.75 12.69
CA ALA A 247 4.19 1.98 11.65
C ALA A 247 3.51 2.16 10.29
N VAL A 248 4.31 2.24 9.24
CA VAL A 248 3.89 2.07 7.84
C VAL A 248 4.23 0.65 7.44
N LEU A 249 3.25 -0.05 6.89
CA LEU A 249 3.28 -1.47 6.55
C LEU A 249 3.29 -1.67 5.03
N ASP A 250 3.63 -2.88 4.59
CA ASP A 250 3.47 -3.36 3.21
C ASP A 250 4.31 -2.64 2.16
N TRP A 251 5.63 -2.74 2.32
CA TRP A 251 6.64 -2.10 1.47
C TRP A 251 6.94 -2.87 0.17
N GLU A 252 6.11 -3.83 -0.22
CA GLU A 252 6.37 -4.69 -1.40
C GLU A 252 6.48 -3.91 -2.72
N LEU A 253 5.80 -2.75 -2.83
CA LEU A 253 5.87 -1.84 -3.99
C LEU A 253 6.88 -0.70 -3.81
N GLY A 254 7.54 -0.64 -2.64
CA GLY A 254 8.47 0.41 -2.31
C GLY A 254 9.66 0.49 -3.28
N THR A 255 10.06 1.72 -3.63
CA THR A 255 11.17 1.98 -4.55
C THR A 255 11.64 3.42 -4.46
N LEU A 256 12.63 3.81 -5.28
CA LEU A 256 12.92 5.21 -5.56
C LEU A 256 12.05 5.70 -6.72
N GLY A 257 11.39 6.84 -6.53
CA GLY A 257 10.47 7.37 -7.52
C GLY A 257 10.04 8.81 -7.28
N ASN A 258 9.09 9.27 -8.10
CA ASN A 258 8.52 10.61 -7.98
C ASN A 258 7.58 10.68 -6.78
N PRO A 259 7.82 11.57 -5.80
CA PRO A 259 7.01 11.69 -4.59
C PRO A 259 5.54 12.05 -4.88
N LEU A 260 5.25 12.74 -5.98
CA LEU A 260 3.87 13.10 -6.33
C LEU A 260 3.02 11.87 -6.72
N ALA A 261 3.65 10.77 -7.14
CA ALA A 261 2.93 9.51 -7.38
C ALA A 261 2.29 8.98 -6.10
N ASP A 262 3.03 8.98 -4.98
CA ASP A 262 2.52 8.57 -3.67
C ASP A 262 1.56 9.61 -3.07
N PHE A 263 1.93 10.90 -3.16
CA PHE A 263 1.10 11.97 -2.63
C PHE A 263 -0.30 12.00 -3.27
N THR A 264 -0.37 11.89 -4.59
CA THR A 264 -1.65 11.84 -5.28
C THR A 264 -2.37 10.49 -5.09
N TYR A 265 -1.64 9.41 -4.83
CA TYR A 265 -2.24 8.14 -4.45
C TYR A 265 -2.92 8.22 -3.07
N LEU A 266 -2.30 8.88 -2.08
CA LEU A 266 -2.95 9.20 -0.80
C LEU A 266 -4.26 9.96 -1.03
N LEU A 267 -4.28 10.96 -1.95
CA LEU A 267 -5.44 11.77 -2.26
C LEU A 267 -6.53 11.04 -3.08
N MET A 268 -6.29 9.80 -3.53
CA MET A 268 -7.29 9.03 -4.28
C MET A 268 -8.59 8.86 -3.49
N GLY A 269 -8.53 8.78 -2.17
CA GLY A 269 -9.71 8.77 -1.30
C GLY A 269 -10.62 9.98 -1.51
N TRP A 270 -10.03 11.17 -1.74
CA TRP A 270 -10.76 12.44 -1.92
C TRP A 270 -11.36 12.64 -3.32
N VAL A 271 -10.80 11.99 -4.34
CA VAL A 271 -11.21 12.19 -5.73
C VAL A 271 -11.97 11.03 -6.35
N ASN A 272 -11.77 9.81 -5.85
CA ASN A 272 -12.37 8.59 -6.40
C ASN A 272 -12.65 7.51 -5.34
N GLY A 273 -12.74 7.89 -4.07
CA GLY A 273 -12.96 6.97 -2.94
C GLY A 273 -14.03 7.45 -1.97
N ALA A 274 -14.03 6.88 -0.76
CA ALA A 274 -15.02 7.17 0.27
C ALA A 274 -15.17 8.67 0.60
N MET A 275 -14.03 9.39 0.59
CA MET A 275 -14.03 10.84 0.86
C MET A 275 -14.63 11.67 -0.27
N ALA A 276 -14.66 11.17 -1.50
CA ALA A 276 -15.25 11.88 -2.64
C ALA A 276 -16.76 12.05 -2.50
N ALA A 277 -17.41 11.09 -1.84
CA ALA A 277 -18.87 11.09 -1.61
C ALA A 277 -19.30 12.03 -0.47
N ILE A 278 -18.38 12.50 0.37
CA ILE A 278 -18.70 13.38 1.49
C ILE A 278 -18.91 14.81 0.95
N GLU A 279 -20.16 15.30 1.00
CA GLU A 279 -20.52 16.63 0.52
C GLU A 279 -19.91 17.73 1.39
N ASP A 280 -20.17 17.70 2.70
CA ASP A 280 -19.64 18.67 3.66
C ASP A 280 -18.43 18.08 4.41
N LYS A 281 -17.24 18.28 3.84
CA LYS A 281 -15.99 17.83 4.43
C LYS A 281 -15.67 18.52 5.76
N GLN A 282 -16.09 19.76 5.91
CA GLN A 282 -15.86 20.52 7.15
C GLN A 282 -16.71 19.96 8.30
N ALA A 283 -18.00 19.75 8.08
CA ALA A 283 -18.88 19.12 9.06
C ALA A 283 -18.45 17.68 9.37
N HIS A 284 -17.95 16.96 8.36
CA HIS A 284 -17.38 15.63 8.54
C HIS A 284 -16.08 15.65 9.35
N GLY A 285 -15.32 16.74 9.34
CA GLY A 285 -13.99 16.83 9.95
C GLY A 285 -12.85 16.33 9.05
N ALA A 286 -13.09 16.21 7.74
CA ALA A 286 -12.05 15.89 6.78
C ALA A 286 -11.36 17.17 6.28
N PRO A 287 -10.03 17.18 6.06
CA PRO A 287 -9.38 18.28 5.39
C PRO A 287 -9.81 18.38 3.92
N THR A 288 -9.81 19.59 3.38
CA THR A 288 -9.91 19.78 1.92
C THR A 288 -8.61 19.37 1.23
N ILE A 289 -8.66 19.13 -0.08
CA ILE A 289 -7.45 18.82 -0.86
C ILE A 289 -6.44 19.97 -0.75
N GLU A 290 -6.92 21.22 -0.79
CA GLU A 290 -6.09 22.42 -0.67
C GLU A 290 -5.35 22.44 0.68
N ALA A 291 -6.02 22.14 1.79
CA ALA A 291 -5.40 22.08 3.11
C ALA A 291 -4.35 20.95 3.20
N VAL A 292 -4.61 19.80 2.58
CA VAL A 292 -3.64 18.69 2.49
C VAL A 292 -2.43 19.09 1.65
N VAL A 293 -2.64 19.74 0.50
CA VAL A 293 -1.57 20.23 -0.38
C VAL A 293 -0.71 21.28 0.33
N GLU A 294 -1.35 22.25 1.03
CA GLU A 294 -0.66 23.28 1.77
C GLU A 294 0.23 22.68 2.87
N ASP A 295 -0.29 21.77 3.68
CA ASP A 295 0.48 21.14 4.75
C ASP A 295 1.64 20.28 4.20
N TYR A 296 1.40 19.54 3.11
CA TYR A 296 2.45 18.76 2.45
C TYR A 296 3.56 19.67 1.90
N CYS A 297 3.20 20.76 1.19
CA CYS A 297 4.16 21.73 0.67
C CYS A 297 4.98 22.35 1.80
N ARG A 298 4.32 22.80 2.87
CA ARG A 298 4.98 23.37 4.06
C ARG A 298 5.99 22.41 4.66
N ARG A 299 5.62 21.11 4.79
CA ARG A 299 6.50 20.07 5.39
C ARG A 299 7.66 19.68 4.48
N THR A 300 7.45 19.71 3.17
CA THR A 300 8.48 19.31 2.19
C THR A 300 9.29 20.48 1.65
N GLY A 301 9.04 21.71 2.13
CA GLY A 301 9.75 22.92 1.70
C GLY A 301 9.43 23.34 0.26
N ARG A 302 8.29 22.92 -0.29
CA ARG A 302 7.85 23.25 -1.65
C ARG A 302 7.09 24.56 -1.66
N SER A 303 7.31 25.38 -2.69
CA SER A 303 6.55 26.62 -2.92
C SER A 303 5.15 26.37 -3.50
N GLY A 304 4.87 25.15 -3.94
CA GLY A 304 3.61 24.70 -4.54
C GLY A 304 3.77 23.36 -5.23
N LEU A 305 2.67 22.84 -5.77
CA LEU A 305 2.66 21.63 -6.61
C LEU A 305 2.19 21.97 -8.02
N PRO A 306 2.61 21.19 -9.03
CA PRO A 306 2.04 21.30 -10.38
C PRO A 306 0.56 20.93 -10.36
N ASP A 307 -0.11 21.04 -11.50
CA ASP A 307 -1.47 20.49 -11.64
C ASP A 307 -1.47 18.99 -11.34
N LEU A 308 -2.26 18.58 -10.35
CA LEU A 308 -2.32 17.20 -9.91
C LEU A 308 -3.27 16.34 -10.77
N ASN A 309 -4.05 16.94 -11.67
CA ASN A 309 -5.02 16.20 -12.48
C ASN A 309 -4.36 15.11 -13.34
N TRP A 310 -3.17 15.39 -13.88
CA TRP A 310 -2.39 14.38 -14.61
C TRP A 310 -2.06 13.16 -13.72
N TYR A 311 -1.60 13.39 -12.50
CA TYR A 311 -1.26 12.33 -11.55
C TYR A 311 -2.50 11.56 -11.06
N PHE A 312 -3.65 12.22 -10.93
CA PHE A 312 -4.92 11.53 -10.65
C PHE A 312 -5.34 10.64 -11.81
N ALA A 313 -5.26 11.14 -13.05
CA ALA A 313 -5.52 10.33 -14.24
C ALA A 313 -4.63 9.08 -14.27
N TYR A 314 -3.33 9.26 -14.02
CA TYR A 314 -2.37 8.15 -13.93
C TYR A 314 -2.72 7.15 -12.81
N ASN A 315 -3.00 7.61 -11.59
CA ASN A 315 -3.27 6.70 -10.47
C ASN A 315 -4.59 5.91 -10.66
N ILE A 316 -5.61 6.52 -11.25
CA ILE A 316 -6.87 5.82 -11.57
C ILE A 316 -6.64 4.83 -12.73
N PHE A 317 -5.85 5.19 -13.74
CA PHE A 317 -5.43 4.27 -14.80
C PHE A 317 -4.66 3.07 -14.23
N ARG A 318 -3.72 3.30 -13.32
CA ARG A 318 -3.01 2.25 -12.60
C ARG A 318 -3.99 1.34 -11.85
N LEU A 319 -4.97 1.90 -11.14
CA LEU A 319 -5.99 1.13 -10.44
C LEU A 319 -6.83 0.29 -11.42
N ALA A 320 -7.19 0.84 -12.59
CA ALA A 320 -7.87 0.09 -13.63
C ALA A 320 -7.01 -1.11 -14.11
N GLY A 321 -5.70 -0.91 -14.28
CA GLY A 321 -4.76 -1.99 -14.62
C GLY A 321 -4.66 -3.09 -13.55
N ILE A 322 -4.69 -2.72 -12.28
CA ILE A 322 -4.70 -3.66 -11.15
C ILE A 322 -5.99 -4.49 -11.17
N VAL A 323 -7.15 -3.82 -11.28
CA VAL A 323 -8.47 -4.48 -11.32
C VAL A 323 -8.58 -5.38 -12.56
N GLN A 324 -8.14 -4.91 -13.72
CA GLN A 324 -8.10 -5.71 -14.95
C GLN A 324 -7.22 -6.97 -14.80
N GLY A 325 -6.09 -6.86 -14.10
CA GLY A 325 -5.25 -8.02 -13.77
C GLY A 325 -5.98 -9.07 -12.91
N ILE A 326 -6.84 -8.65 -11.98
CA ILE A 326 -7.69 -9.58 -11.20
C ILE A 326 -8.71 -10.26 -12.12
N VAL A 327 -9.37 -9.50 -12.99
CA VAL A 327 -10.33 -10.01 -13.98
C VAL A 327 -9.67 -10.99 -14.95
N GLY A 328 -8.47 -10.66 -15.44
CA GLY A 328 -7.69 -11.55 -16.30
C GLY A 328 -7.39 -12.90 -15.63
N ARG A 329 -6.96 -12.89 -14.36
CA ARG A 329 -6.76 -14.14 -13.61
C ARG A 329 -8.04 -14.94 -13.40
N ALA A 330 -9.19 -14.27 -13.26
CA ALA A 330 -10.49 -14.97 -13.20
C ALA A 330 -10.81 -15.66 -14.53
N ARG A 331 -10.58 -14.97 -15.65
CA ARG A 331 -10.70 -15.56 -17.01
C ARG A 331 -9.81 -16.80 -17.17
N ASP A 332 -8.59 -16.73 -16.68
CA ASP A 332 -7.58 -17.79 -16.83
C ASP A 332 -7.73 -18.92 -15.77
N GLY A 333 -8.74 -18.83 -14.89
CA GLY A 333 -9.00 -19.84 -13.84
C GLY A 333 -7.96 -19.84 -12.71
N THR A 334 -7.16 -18.78 -12.58
CA THR A 334 -6.07 -18.64 -11.58
C THR A 334 -6.39 -17.64 -10.48
N ALA A 335 -7.62 -17.09 -10.44
CA ALA A 335 -8.05 -16.17 -9.38
C ALA A 335 -8.37 -16.91 -8.09
N ASN A 336 -7.93 -16.34 -6.96
CA ASN A 336 -8.19 -16.88 -5.62
C ASN A 336 -9.54 -16.42 -5.03
N SER A 337 -10.32 -15.58 -5.73
CA SER A 337 -11.57 -15.01 -5.23
C SER A 337 -12.73 -15.25 -6.19
N PRO A 338 -13.87 -15.76 -5.70
CA PRO A 338 -15.10 -15.88 -6.51
C PRO A 338 -15.63 -14.55 -7.04
N GLN A 339 -15.34 -13.44 -6.34
CA GLN A 339 -15.77 -12.09 -6.74
C GLN A 339 -14.89 -11.47 -7.84
N ALA A 340 -13.81 -12.11 -8.24
CA ALA A 340 -12.88 -11.55 -9.23
C ALA A 340 -13.57 -11.21 -10.56
N ALA A 341 -14.50 -12.04 -11.03
CA ALA A 341 -15.27 -11.80 -12.24
C ALA A 341 -16.20 -10.57 -12.11
N ALA A 342 -16.80 -10.35 -10.94
CA ALA A 342 -17.67 -9.19 -10.68
C ALA A 342 -16.92 -7.86 -10.74
N MET A 343 -15.60 -7.86 -10.59
CA MET A 343 -14.78 -6.65 -10.73
C MET A 343 -14.66 -6.15 -12.17
N ALA A 344 -15.05 -6.94 -13.17
CA ALA A 344 -14.97 -6.54 -14.57
C ALA A 344 -15.76 -5.25 -14.88
N ALA A 345 -16.94 -5.07 -14.25
CA ALA A 345 -17.76 -3.87 -14.41
C ALA A 345 -17.11 -2.59 -13.87
N ARG A 346 -16.10 -2.71 -12.98
CA ARG A 346 -15.39 -1.55 -12.41
C ARG A 346 -14.37 -0.94 -13.37
N VAL A 347 -13.82 -1.73 -14.31
CA VAL A 347 -12.74 -1.27 -15.19
C VAL A 347 -13.20 -0.13 -16.11
N PRO A 348 -14.36 -0.21 -16.82
CA PRO A 348 -14.87 0.90 -17.61
C PRO A 348 -15.12 2.17 -16.78
N ALA A 349 -15.68 2.02 -15.57
CA ALA A 349 -15.94 3.15 -14.68
C ALA A 349 -14.64 3.85 -14.25
N LEU A 350 -13.57 3.08 -13.92
CA LEU A 350 -12.25 3.62 -13.63
C LEU A 350 -11.65 4.31 -14.86
N GLY A 351 -11.78 3.73 -16.06
CA GLY A 351 -11.32 4.35 -17.30
C GLY A 351 -11.99 5.70 -17.54
N ALA A 352 -13.31 5.77 -17.36
CA ALA A 352 -14.08 7.02 -17.50
C ALA A 352 -13.68 8.05 -16.43
N ALA A 353 -13.47 7.64 -15.18
CA ALA A 353 -13.01 8.52 -14.11
C ALA A 353 -11.60 9.08 -14.38
N ALA A 354 -10.67 8.23 -14.82
CA ALA A 354 -9.32 8.64 -15.20
C ALA A 354 -9.34 9.64 -16.35
N TRP A 355 -10.19 9.40 -17.36
CA TRP A 355 -10.27 10.28 -18.53
C TRP A 355 -10.78 11.68 -18.16
N LYS A 356 -11.77 11.79 -17.23
CA LYS A 356 -12.21 13.11 -16.72
C LYS A 356 -11.07 13.93 -16.11
N PHE A 357 -10.11 13.29 -15.45
CA PHE A 357 -8.92 13.98 -14.94
C PHE A 357 -7.92 14.31 -16.04
N ALA A 358 -7.79 13.45 -17.07
CA ALA A 358 -7.00 13.75 -18.26
C ALA A 358 -7.52 15.00 -18.99
N GLU A 359 -8.85 15.12 -19.18
CA GLU A 359 -9.49 16.31 -19.76
C GLU A 359 -9.20 17.58 -18.95
N LYS A 360 -9.24 17.50 -17.62
CA LYS A 360 -8.87 18.63 -16.76
C LYS A 360 -7.38 19.00 -16.88
N ALA A 361 -6.53 18.03 -17.23
CA ALA A 361 -5.10 18.23 -17.47
C ALA A 361 -4.77 18.57 -18.95
N GLY A 362 -5.77 18.83 -19.80
CA GLY A 362 -5.61 19.30 -21.16
C GLY A 362 -5.61 18.20 -22.24
N ALA A 363 -6.22 17.04 -21.99
CA ALA A 363 -6.37 15.95 -22.99
C ALA A 363 -7.38 16.29 -24.08
#